data_43edcf19f8bf7aa78200ef0cd1df7fc0
#
_entry.id   43edcf19f8bf7aa78200ef0cd1df7fc0
#
_cell.length_a   1.000
_cell.length_b   1.000
_cell.length_c   1.000
_cell.angle_alpha   90.00
_cell.angle_beta   90.00
_cell.angle_gamma   90.00
#
_symmetry.space_group_name_H-M   'P 1'
#
loop_
_entity.id
_entity.type
_entity.pdbx_description
1 polymer ?
#
loop_
_entity_poly.entity_id
_entity_poly.type
_entity_poly.pdbx_seq_one_letter_code
_entity_poly.pdbx_strand_id
1 'polypeptide(L)'
;MNKYYPPEEQAEYGVVWIEIESEPLQRFLVGQTGVMPDCFGYDTALREIQSGQKQTHWIWYVFPQIKGLTTDTVTEYYAVTLEEARAFLEHPVLGSRLTEISTALLDVDAFDLVSVFSMIDAFKLRAGMTLFNRISGGNSVFQQVLDKYCFGVEDSFTNRIMDGSLS
;
A
#
# COMPACT_ATOMS: atom_id res chain seq x y z
N MET A 1 11.99 -5.15 -16.05
CA MET A 1 10.71 -5.22 -16.80
C MET A 1 9.58 -5.52 -15.83
N ASN A 2 8.50 -4.82 -15.96
CA ASN A 2 7.34 -5.01 -15.10
C ASN A 2 6.64 -6.34 -15.44
N LYS A 3 6.54 -7.24 -14.47
CA LYS A 3 5.92 -8.56 -14.67
C LYS A 3 4.40 -8.53 -14.79
N TYR A 4 3.78 -7.43 -14.38
CA TYR A 4 2.32 -7.30 -14.35
C TYR A 4 1.74 -6.89 -15.70
N TYR A 5 2.46 -6.09 -16.47
CA TYR A 5 2.01 -5.63 -17.78
C TYR A 5 2.85 -6.28 -18.89
N PRO A 6 2.21 -6.83 -19.92
CA PRO A 6 2.95 -7.41 -21.04
C PRO A 6 3.70 -6.33 -21.84
N PRO A 7 4.79 -6.70 -22.54
CA PRO A 7 5.63 -5.74 -23.27
C PRO A 7 4.88 -4.86 -24.28
N GLU A 8 3.88 -5.39 -24.94
CA GLU A 8 3.06 -4.67 -25.90
C GLU A 8 2.23 -3.55 -25.25
N GLU A 9 1.74 -3.77 -24.03
CA GLU A 9 1.03 -2.75 -23.27
C GLU A 9 2.00 -1.68 -22.73
N GLN A 10 3.21 -2.10 -22.33
CA GLN A 10 4.23 -1.18 -21.86
C GLN A 10 4.64 -0.19 -22.96
N ALA A 11 4.74 -0.65 -24.18
CA ALA A 11 5.14 0.19 -25.32
C ALA A 11 4.17 1.35 -25.59
N GLU A 12 2.90 1.20 -25.23
CA GLU A 12 1.88 2.24 -25.41
C GLU A 12 2.14 3.46 -24.51
N TYR A 13 2.80 3.27 -23.37
CA TYR A 13 3.05 4.32 -22.38
C TYR A 13 4.45 4.95 -22.48
N GLY A 14 5.29 4.47 -23.38
CA GLY A 14 6.55 5.13 -23.78
C GLY A 14 7.48 5.54 -22.65
N VAL A 15 7.67 6.83 -22.48
CA VAL A 15 8.65 7.41 -21.54
C VAL A 15 8.45 6.98 -20.07
N VAL A 16 7.21 6.74 -19.66
CA VAL A 16 6.89 6.31 -18.29
C VAL A 16 7.58 4.99 -17.93
N TRP A 17 7.61 4.06 -18.88
CA TRP A 17 8.22 2.75 -18.65
C TRP A 17 9.74 2.78 -18.61
N ILE A 18 10.36 3.72 -19.30
CA ILE A 18 11.81 3.92 -19.24
C ILE A 18 12.22 4.38 -17.84
N GLU A 19 11.42 5.24 -17.23
CA GLU A 19 11.65 5.69 -15.85
C GLU A 19 11.45 4.59 -14.82
N ILE A 20 10.52 3.68 -15.04
CA ILE A 20 10.26 2.54 -14.13
C ILE A 20 11.47 1.61 -13.99
N GLU A 21 12.22 1.39 -15.05
CA GLU A 21 13.38 0.51 -15.01
C GLU A 21 14.55 1.10 -14.22
N SER A 22 14.55 2.40 -13.98
CA SER A 22 15.66 3.09 -13.33
C SER A 22 15.52 3.26 -11.82
N GLU A 23 14.31 3.11 -11.25
CA GLU A 23 14.06 3.32 -9.82
C GLU A 23 13.20 2.20 -9.20
N PRO A 24 13.63 1.60 -8.07
CA PRO A 24 12.90 0.50 -7.43
C PRO A 24 11.47 0.85 -6.99
N LEU A 25 11.19 2.11 -6.67
CA LEU A 25 9.88 2.57 -6.20
C LEU A 25 8.98 3.12 -7.30
N GLN A 26 9.46 3.15 -8.55
CA GLN A 26 8.75 3.76 -9.66
C GLN A 26 7.40 3.08 -9.93
N ARG A 27 7.28 1.76 -9.68
CA ARG A 27 6.02 1.05 -9.84
C ARG A 27 4.89 1.64 -8.99
N PHE A 28 5.21 2.13 -7.81
CA PHE A 28 4.23 2.78 -6.92
C PHE A 28 3.83 4.16 -7.45
N LEU A 29 4.80 4.94 -7.88
CA LEU A 29 4.53 6.26 -8.48
C LEU A 29 3.63 6.12 -9.71
N VAL A 30 3.93 5.17 -10.59
CA VAL A 30 3.13 4.90 -11.79
C VAL A 30 1.72 4.43 -11.43
N GLY A 31 1.57 3.48 -10.50
CA GLY A 31 0.25 3.05 -10.03
C GLY A 31 -0.57 4.22 -9.48
N GLN A 32 0.08 5.09 -8.73
CA GLN A 32 -0.58 6.24 -8.10
C GLN A 32 -0.92 7.38 -9.06
N THR A 33 -0.39 7.39 -10.30
CA THR A 33 -0.79 8.38 -11.31
C THR A 33 -2.18 8.10 -11.89
N GLY A 34 -2.62 6.85 -11.90
CA GLY A 34 -3.88 6.45 -12.51
C GLY A 34 -3.86 6.41 -14.05
N VAL A 35 -2.68 6.49 -14.68
CA VAL A 35 -2.55 6.47 -16.16
C VAL A 35 -2.51 5.07 -16.73
N MET A 36 -2.25 4.05 -15.91
CA MET A 36 -2.18 2.67 -16.35
C MET A 36 -3.57 2.04 -16.41
N PRO A 37 -3.81 1.06 -17.31
CA PRO A 37 -5.03 0.27 -17.27
C PRO A 37 -5.24 -0.34 -15.88
N ASP A 38 -6.47 -0.29 -15.38
CA ASP A 38 -6.86 -0.83 -14.07
C ASP A 38 -6.14 -0.21 -12.86
N CYS A 39 -5.40 0.88 -13.05
CA CYS A 39 -4.82 1.67 -11.97
C CYS A 39 -5.62 2.96 -11.79
N PHE A 40 -6.31 3.08 -10.67
CA PHE A 40 -7.25 4.18 -10.42
C PHE A 40 -6.60 5.44 -9.84
N GLY A 41 -5.35 5.34 -9.40
CA GLY A 41 -4.57 6.46 -8.92
C GLY A 41 -4.80 6.83 -7.47
N TYR A 42 -3.88 7.63 -6.93
CA TYR A 42 -3.92 8.07 -5.54
C TYR A 42 -5.09 9.01 -5.24
N ASP A 43 -5.39 9.95 -6.15
CA ASP A 43 -6.48 10.90 -5.93
C ASP A 43 -7.83 10.20 -5.79
N THR A 44 -8.06 9.15 -6.58
CA THR A 44 -9.25 8.31 -6.46
C THR A 44 -9.27 7.59 -5.12
N ALA A 45 -8.14 6.99 -4.71
CA ALA A 45 -8.02 6.31 -3.43
C ALA A 45 -8.37 7.25 -2.26
N LEU A 46 -7.79 8.44 -2.25
CA LEU A 46 -8.04 9.41 -1.19
C LEU A 46 -9.51 9.84 -1.13
N ARG A 47 -10.13 10.10 -2.29
CA ARG A 47 -11.57 10.45 -2.33
C ARG A 47 -12.46 9.33 -1.83
N GLU A 48 -12.17 8.08 -2.18
CA GLU A 48 -12.93 6.94 -1.70
C GLU A 48 -12.81 6.77 -0.18
N ILE A 49 -11.61 6.93 0.39
CA ILE A 49 -11.42 6.90 1.83
C ILE A 49 -12.18 8.05 2.50
N GLN A 50 -12.09 9.26 1.98
CA GLN A 50 -12.81 10.42 2.53
C GLN A 50 -14.32 10.24 2.46
N SER A 51 -14.82 9.49 1.47
CA SER A 51 -16.25 9.15 1.38
C SER A 51 -16.66 7.97 2.30
N GLY A 52 -15.70 7.32 2.92
CA GLY A 52 -15.96 6.23 3.88
C GLY A 52 -16.02 4.83 3.28
N GLN A 53 -15.78 4.67 1.98
CA GLN A 53 -15.85 3.36 1.34
C GLN A 53 -14.94 3.25 0.12
N LYS A 54 -14.05 2.26 0.15
CA LYS A 54 -13.24 1.88 -1.01
C LYS A 54 -14.12 1.20 -2.05
N GLN A 55 -14.06 1.64 -3.29
CA GLN A 55 -14.85 1.12 -4.40
C GLN A 55 -14.03 0.50 -5.52
N THR A 56 -12.81 1.00 -5.76
CA THR A 56 -11.94 0.55 -6.85
C THR A 56 -10.66 -0.10 -6.35
N HIS A 57 -9.85 -0.64 -7.24
CA HIS A 57 -8.70 -1.49 -6.90
C HIS A 57 -7.41 -0.67 -6.89
N TRP A 58 -6.91 -0.34 -5.70
CA TRP A 58 -5.70 0.48 -5.55
C TRP A 58 -4.87 0.16 -4.30
N ILE A 59 -5.28 -0.80 -3.48
CA ILE A 59 -4.67 -1.00 -2.17
C ILE A 59 -3.18 -1.37 -2.25
N TRP A 60 -2.78 -2.14 -3.27
CA TRP A 60 -1.42 -2.67 -3.39
C TRP A 60 -0.36 -1.58 -3.53
N TYR A 61 -0.63 -0.52 -4.28
CA TYR A 61 0.34 0.55 -4.53
C TYR A 61 0.13 1.79 -3.66
N VAL A 62 -0.92 1.81 -2.86
CA VAL A 62 -1.18 2.89 -1.88
C VAL A 62 -0.78 2.46 -0.47
N PHE A 63 -1.09 1.21 -0.09
CA PHE A 63 -0.76 0.61 1.19
C PHE A 63 0.00 -0.70 0.99
N PRO A 64 1.29 -0.65 0.61
CA PRO A 64 2.02 -1.89 0.31
C PRO A 64 2.21 -2.78 1.52
N GLN A 65 2.32 -4.09 1.25
CA GLN A 65 2.56 -5.13 2.23
C GLN A 65 3.98 -5.65 2.13
N ILE A 66 4.46 -6.27 3.21
CA ILE A 66 5.77 -6.95 3.20
C ILE A 66 5.73 -8.16 2.26
N LYS A 67 6.83 -8.42 1.54
CA LYS A 67 6.98 -9.63 0.73
C LYS A 67 6.88 -10.89 1.59
N GLY A 68 6.26 -11.92 1.04
CA GLY A 68 6.14 -13.22 1.68
C GLY A 68 4.77 -13.50 2.34
N LEU A 69 3.88 -12.52 2.40
CA LEU A 69 2.54 -12.73 2.96
C LEU A 69 1.62 -13.52 2.05
N THR A 70 1.70 -13.29 0.74
CA THR A 70 0.84 -13.95 -0.24
C THR A 70 1.62 -14.34 -1.48
N THR A 71 1.02 -15.20 -2.32
CA THR A 71 1.56 -15.61 -3.61
C THR A 71 0.75 -15.05 -4.79
N ASP A 72 -0.25 -14.23 -4.51
CA ASP A 72 -1.03 -13.55 -5.53
C ASP A 72 -0.15 -12.61 -6.35
N THR A 73 -0.26 -12.70 -7.68
CA THR A 73 0.65 -12.03 -8.64
C THR A 73 0.68 -10.51 -8.46
N VAL A 74 -0.47 -9.87 -8.30
CA VAL A 74 -0.53 -8.41 -8.15
C VAL A 74 0.05 -7.97 -6.81
N THR A 75 -0.33 -8.66 -5.74
CA THR A 75 0.20 -8.39 -4.40
C THR A 75 1.71 -8.60 -4.36
N GLU A 76 2.21 -9.68 -4.96
CA GLU A 76 3.64 -9.96 -5.03
C GLU A 76 4.40 -8.88 -5.80
N TYR A 77 3.85 -8.41 -6.90
CA TYR A 77 4.46 -7.33 -7.68
C TYR A 77 4.65 -6.04 -6.88
N TYR A 78 3.66 -5.66 -6.09
CA TYR A 78 3.71 -4.45 -5.27
C TYR A 78 4.23 -4.68 -3.84
N ALA A 79 4.45 -5.91 -3.43
CA ALA A 79 4.99 -6.19 -2.11
C ALA A 79 6.44 -5.67 -1.97
N VAL A 80 6.79 -5.23 -0.77
CA VAL A 80 8.07 -4.57 -0.51
C VAL A 80 8.95 -5.39 0.44
N THR A 81 10.26 -5.30 0.24
CA THR A 81 11.25 -5.69 1.24
C THR A 81 11.27 -4.64 2.37
N LEU A 82 11.93 -4.94 3.48
CA LEU A 82 12.11 -3.95 4.55
C LEU A 82 12.86 -2.70 4.06
N GLU A 83 13.86 -2.89 3.22
CA GLU A 83 14.63 -1.79 2.63
C GLU A 83 13.75 -0.92 1.74
N GLU A 84 12.95 -1.53 0.86
CA GLU A 84 12.01 -0.82 0.01
C GLU A 84 10.93 -0.11 0.83
N ALA A 85 10.44 -0.72 1.90
CA ALA A 85 9.45 -0.09 2.78
C ALA A 85 9.99 1.16 3.46
N ARG A 86 11.24 1.13 3.93
CA ARG A 86 11.89 2.31 4.48
C ARG A 86 12.04 3.41 3.44
N ALA A 87 12.50 3.05 2.24
CA ALA A 87 12.64 3.98 1.13
C ALA A 87 11.29 4.59 0.72
N PHE A 88 10.23 3.79 0.72
CA PHE A 88 8.86 4.24 0.45
C PHE A 88 8.41 5.29 1.46
N LEU A 89 8.59 5.03 2.74
CA LEU A 89 8.20 5.95 3.81
C LEU A 89 9.00 7.26 3.76
N GLU A 90 10.28 7.19 3.43
CA GLU A 90 11.17 8.35 3.31
C GLU A 90 11.00 9.12 2.00
N HIS A 91 10.36 8.51 1.00
CA HIS A 91 10.15 9.15 -0.29
C HIS A 91 9.23 10.38 -0.14
N PRO A 92 9.61 11.55 -0.70
CA PRO A 92 8.86 12.79 -0.49
C PRO A 92 7.42 12.75 -0.99
N VAL A 93 7.14 11.99 -2.04
CA VAL A 93 5.77 11.81 -2.56
C VAL A 93 5.07 10.64 -1.90
N LEU A 94 5.68 9.45 -1.94
CA LEU A 94 5.04 8.22 -1.46
C LEU A 94 4.79 8.25 0.05
N GLY A 95 5.78 8.68 0.82
CA GLY A 95 5.67 8.78 2.27
C GLY A 95 4.63 9.82 2.70
N SER A 96 4.60 10.97 2.03
CA SER A 96 3.62 12.03 2.29
C SER A 96 2.20 11.55 2.00
N ARG A 97 2.00 10.86 0.88
CA ARG A 97 0.68 10.32 0.50
C ARG A 97 0.22 9.22 1.45
N LEU A 98 1.13 8.33 1.85
CA LEU A 98 0.82 7.28 2.81
C LEU A 98 0.36 7.88 4.15
N THR A 99 1.05 8.90 4.63
CA THR A 99 0.67 9.62 5.86
C THR A 99 -0.67 10.33 5.69
N GLU A 100 -0.89 11.00 4.56
CA GLU A 100 -2.14 11.71 4.29
C GLU A 100 -3.35 10.79 4.25
N ILE A 101 -3.28 9.69 3.50
CA ILE A 101 -4.42 8.77 3.38
C ILE A 101 -4.65 7.98 4.66
N SER A 102 -3.60 7.67 5.41
CA SER A 102 -3.72 7.05 6.73
C SER A 102 -4.38 8.01 7.73
N THR A 103 -4.05 9.28 7.68
CA THR A 103 -4.71 10.32 8.48
C THR A 103 -6.18 10.45 8.09
N ALA A 104 -6.50 10.39 6.80
CA ALA A 104 -7.88 10.43 6.33
C ALA A 104 -8.72 9.28 6.89
N LEU A 105 -8.13 8.10 7.10
CA LEU A 105 -8.81 6.97 7.74
C LEU A 105 -9.24 7.26 9.18
N LEU A 106 -8.54 8.13 9.88
CA LEU A 106 -8.92 8.52 11.25
C LEU A 106 -10.18 9.37 11.28
N ASP A 107 -10.46 10.09 10.20
CA ASP A 107 -11.62 10.98 10.10
C ASP A 107 -12.89 10.28 9.56
N VAL A 108 -12.77 9.03 9.10
CA VAL A 108 -13.93 8.26 8.61
C VAL A 108 -14.84 7.88 9.77
N ASP A 109 -16.14 8.09 9.59
CA ASP A 109 -17.16 7.67 10.56
C ASP A 109 -17.48 6.19 10.38
N ALA A 110 -16.55 5.33 10.82
CA ALA A 110 -16.67 3.87 10.76
C ALA A 110 -15.93 3.26 11.95
N PHE A 111 -16.38 2.10 12.38
CA PHE A 111 -15.79 1.39 13.53
C PHE A 111 -14.94 0.18 13.13
N ASP A 112 -15.07 -0.29 11.91
CA ASP A 112 -14.35 -1.47 11.43
C ASP A 112 -13.87 -1.26 10.00
N LEU A 113 -12.77 -1.97 9.66
CA LEU A 113 -12.16 -1.89 8.34
C LEU A 113 -13.00 -2.57 7.25
N VAL A 114 -13.80 -3.56 7.61
CA VAL A 114 -14.56 -4.33 6.62
C VAL A 114 -15.62 -3.47 5.96
N SER A 115 -16.25 -2.56 6.72
CA SER A 115 -17.22 -1.61 6.16
C SER A 115 -16.59 -0.59 5.20
N VAL A 116 -15.31 -0.28 5.38
CA VAL A 116 -14.57 0.66 4.51
C VAL A 116 -13.95 -0.05 3.32
N PHE A 117 -13.34 -1.22 3.53
CA PHE A 117 -12.45 -1.88 2.56
C PHE A 117 -12.97 -3.18 1.96
N SER A 118 -13.93 -3.86 2.53
CA SER A 118 -14.21 -5.29 2.39
C SER A 118 -13.26 -6.15 3.24
N MET A 119 -13.58 -7.44 3.38
CA MET A 119 -12.80 -8.32 4.26
C MET A 119 -11.36 -8.54 3.80
N ILE A 120 -11.16 -8.81 2.51
CA ILE A 120 -9.82 -9.10 1.97
C ILE A 120 -8.91 -7.87 2.09
N ASP A 121 -9.41 -6.72 1.68
CA ASP A 121 -8.64 -5.48 1.72
C ASP A 121 -8.43 -4.96 3.14
N ALA A 122 -9.34 -5.27 4.06
CA ALA A 122 -9.16 -4.97 5.48
C ALA A 122 -7.93 -5.69 6.06
N PHE A 123 -7.71 -6.96 5.71
CA PHE A 123 -6.49 -7.69 6.09
C PHE A 123 -5.24 -7.06 5.48
N LYS A 124 -5.30 -6.67 4.22
CA LYS A 124 -4.18 -6.01 3.54
C LYS A 124 -3.83 -4.69 4.19
N LEU A 125 -4.83 -3.90 4.55
CA LEU A 125 -4.60 -2.63 5.24
C LEU A 125 -3.93 -2.85 6.59
N ARG A 126 -4.43 -3.78 7.39
CA ARG A 126 -3.85 -4.10 8.70
C ARG A 126 -2.39 -4.53 8.57
N ALA A 127 -2.07 -5.36 7.59
CA ALA A 127 -0.70 -5.77 7.30
C ALA A 127 0.19 -4.58 6.91
N GLY A 128 -0.29 -3.70 6.04
CA GLY A 128 0.44 -2.49 5.66
C GLY A 128 0.66 -1.55 6.83
N MET A 129 -0.35 -1.33 7.66
CA MET A 129 -0.23 -0.48 8.85
C MET A 129 0.78 -1.06 9.84
N THR A 130 0.78 -2.37 10.04
CA THR A 130 1.77 -3.06 10.89
C THR A 130 3.20 -2.82 10.40
N LEU A 131 3.41 -3.01 9.09
CA LEU A 131 4.72 -2.81 8.47
C LEU A 131 5.25 -1.39 8.73
N PHE A 132 4.48 -0.39 8.36
CA PHE A 132 4.92 1.01 8.44
C PHE A 132 4.95 1.52 9.88
N ASN A 133 4.09 1.03 10.77
CA ASN A 133 4.16 1.34 12.19
C ASN A 133 5.49 0.88 12.80
N ARG A 134 5.89 -0.36 12.52
CA ARG A 134 7.15 -0.91 13.05
C ARG A 134 8.37 -0.18 12.50
N ILE A 135 8.36 0.18 11.21
CA ILE A 135 9.46 0.92 10.58
C ILE A 135 9.59 2.32 11.18
N SER A 136 8.48 2.97 11.49
CA SER A 136 8.46 4.33 12.04
C SER A 136 8.73 4.42 13.55
N GLY A 137 8.92 3.29 14.23
CA GLY A 137 9.21 3.24 15.66
C GLY A 137 8.00 3.17 16.59
N GLY A 138 6.82 2.90 16.05
CA GLY A 138 5.64 2.50 16.82
C GLY A 138 4.74 3.62 17.35
N ASN A 139 5.13 4.89 17.27
CA ASN A 139 4.29 6.01 17.72
C ASN A 139 3.95 6.91 16.53
N SER A 140 3.09 6.41 15.65
CA SER A 140 2.81 7.01 14.35
C SER A 140 1.32 7.06 14.06
N VAL A 141 0.96 7.70 12.95
CA VAL A 141 -0.41 7.66 12.41
C VAL A 141 -0.85 6.21 12.13
N PHE A 142 0.09 5.33 11.78
CA PHE A 142 -0.22 3.93 11.50
C PHE A 142 -0.68 3.19 12.76
N GLN A 143 -0.07 3.46 13.91
CA GLN A 143 -0.55 2.96 15.20
C GLN A 143 -1.93 3.51 15.53
N GLN A 144 -2.19 4.77 15.25
CA GLN A 144 -3.51 5.37 15.48
C GLN A 144 -4.60 4.68 14.64
N VAL A 145 -4.29 4.32 13.39
CA VAL A 145 -5.21 3.53 12.54
C VAL A 145 -5.46 2.15 13.13
N LEU A 146 -4.39 1.47 13.57
CA LEU A 146 -4.53 0.18 14.26
C LEU A 146 -5.37 0.30 15.53
N ASP A 147 -5.15 1.34 16.32
CA ASP A 147 -5.92 1.59 17.56
C ASP A 147 -7.40 1.77 17.26
N LYS A 148 -7.72 2.56 16.23
CA LYS A 148 -9.11 2.85 15.86
C LYS A 148 -9.86 1.62 15.35
N TYR A 149 -9.22 0.83 14.48
CA TYR A 149 -9.91 -0.21 13.70
C TYR A 149 -9.56 -1.64 14.11
N CYS A 150 -8.44 -1.85 14.78
CA CYS A 150 -7.89 -3.18 15.07
C CYS A 150 -7.59 -3.39 16.56
N PHE A 151 -8.16 -2.59 17.44
CA PHE A 151 -7.92 -2.64 18.90
C PHE A 151 -6.41 -2.50 19.24
N GLY A 152 -5.65 -1.80 18.42
CA GLY A 152 -4.20 -1.64 18.57
C GLY A 152 -3.38 -2.88 18.22
N VAL A 153 -4.01 -3.94 17.72
CA VAL A 153 -3.34 -5.23 17.47
C VAL A 153 -2.77 -5.28 16.05
N GLU A 154 -1.47 -5.48 15.96
CA GLU A 154 -0.74 -5.64 14.71
C GLU A 154 -1.05 -6.98 14.03
N ASP A 155 -0.76 -7.08 12.72
CA ASP A 155 -0.83 -8.34 11.99
C ASP A 155 0.32 -9.25 12.37
N SER A 156 -0.01 -10.43 12.92
CA SER A 156 1.00 -11.37 13.42
C SER A 156 1.85 -12.00 12.33
N PHE A 157 1.31 -12.19 11.13
CA PHE A 157 2.07 -12.76 10.00
C PHE A 157 3.12 -11.77 9.51
N THR A 158 2.77 -10.50 9.39
CA THR A 158 3.72 -9.44 9.06
C THR A 158 4.85 -9.38 10.08
N ASN A 159 4.52 -9.43 11.36
CA ASN A 159 5.50 -9.42 12.44
C ASN A 159 6.46 -10.62 12.35
N ARG A 160 5.97 -11.82 12.05
CA ARG A 160 6.81 -13.00 11.90
C ARG A 160 7.79 -12.87 10.74
N ILE A 161 7.34 -12.33 9.61
CA ILE A 161 8.23 -12.10 8.46
C ILE A 161 9.29 -11.05 8.81
N MET A 162 8.89 -9.94 9.41
CA MET A 162 9.81 -8.87 9.81
C MET A 162 10.84 -9.35 10.82
N ASP A 163 10.45 -10.23 11.74
CA ASP A 163 11.32 -10.81 12.75
C ASP A 163 12.17 -11.99 12.21
N GLY A 164 12.01 -12.36 10.93
CA GLY A 164 12.74 -13.45 10.32
C GLY A 164 12.29 -14.86 10.74
N SER A 165 11.09 -14.99 11.31
CA SER A 165 10.55 -16.27 11.80
C SER A 165 9.72 -17.02 10.75
N LEU A 166 9.42 -16.38 9.61
CA LEU A 166 8.87 -17.01 8.42
C LEU A 166 9.91 -16.89 7.30
N SER A 167 10.38 -18.00 6.84
CA SER A 167 11.35 -18.08 5.74
C SER A 167 10.72 -18.71 4.51
#